data_fbc9fabc6ab335b1c9448b9b0410d807
#
_entry.id   fbc9fabc6ab335b1c9448b9b0410d807
#
_cell.length_a   1.000
_cell.length_b   1.000
_cell.length_c   1.000
_cell.angle_alpha   90.00
_cell.angle_beta   90.00
_cell.angle_gamma   90.00
#
_symmetry.space_group_name_H-M   'P 1'
#
loop_
_entity.id
_entity.type
_entity.pdbx_description
1 polymer ?
#
loop_
_entity_poly.entity_id
_entity_poly.type
_entity_poly.pdbx_seq_one_letter_code
_entity_poly.pdbx_strand_id
1 'polypeptide(L)'
;MPATATDENSFLASGPIIVEDQVDVAAQREGIVTQIMAEPGTPVKKGQLLAMLDDRQISADLDAARAKTRSTEADLRNWEAEAKVLESDYARAQKMWDAELITKEQLEHARYKAESDKWDVKRVQELLTNAQKTERSLELELEKTRIRAPFGGVVARRYVRAGETVTRDERLFWVTAVSPLRIRVTLPEKFLGRIKVGGVVAVTSAESPENKYTARVIQVSPVVDPSSDTIEILAELTGRTSGLKPGMRANLRVSSAP
;
A
#
# COMPACT_ATOMS: atom_id res chain seq x y z
N MET A 1 44.27 -5.62 -44.19
CA MET A 1 43.49 -5.55 -42.93
C MET A 1 42.73 -4.24 -42.97
N PRO A 2 41.42 -4.19 -43.14
CA PRO A 2 40.70 -2.93 -43.08
C PRO A 2 40.53 -2.51 -41.63
N ALA A 3 41.01 -1.31 -41.32
CA ALA A 3 40.78 -0.63 -40.06
C ALA A 3 39.28 -0.44 -39.83
N THR A 4 38.79 -0.93 -38.71
CA THR A 4 37.42 -0.71 -38.22
C THR A 4 37.23 0.78 -38.01
N ALA A 5 36.50 1.43 -38.88
CA ALA A 5 36.07 2.82 -38.67
C ALA A 5 35.27 2.90 -37.37
N THR A 6 35.88 3.54 -36.39
CA THR A 6 35.17 3.96 -35.19
C THR A 6 34.22 5.07 -35.64
N ASP A 7 32.94 4.75 -35.71
CA ASP A 7 31.86 5.70 -36.03
C ASP A 7 31.86 6.82 -34.99
N GLU A 8 32.54 7.96 -35.31
CA GLU A 8 32.62 9.16 -34.44
C GLU A 8 31.23 9.74 -34.08
N ASN A 9 30.19 9.15 -34.63
CA ASN A 9 28.82 9.62 -34.53
C ASN A 9 27.90 8.76 -33.65
N SER A 10 28.42 7.67 -33.06
CA SER A 10 27.66 6.83 -32.11
C SER A 10 28.30 6.87 -30.73
N PHE A 11 27.48 6.97 -29.69
CA PHE A 11 27.91 6.91 -28.30
C PHE A 11 27.32 5.68 -27.63
N LEU A 12 28.17 4.96 -26.90
CA LEU A 12 27.75 3.80 -26.12
C LEU A 12 27.75 4.16 -24.63
N ALA A 13 26.59 4.29 -24.05
CA ALA A 13 26.42 4.53 -22.64
C ALA A 13 26.16 3.22 -21.89
N SER A 14 26.90 2.97 -20.82
CA SER A 14 26.72 1.80 -19.97
C SER A 14 26.02 2.18 -18.69
N GLY A 15 25.04 1.37 -18.27
CA GLY A 15 24.33 1.59 -17.03
C GLY A 15 23.64 0.36 -16.46
N PRO A 16 23.15 0.44 -15.23
CA PRO A 16 22.43 -0.66 -14.60
C PRO A 16 21.01 -0.80 -15.17
N ILE A 17 20.57 -2.05 -15.27
CA ILE A 17 19.15 -2.38 -15.42
C ILE A 17 18.52 -2.26 -14.06
N ILE A 18 17.46 -1.49 -13.96
CA ILE A 18 16.71 -1.24 -12.74
C ILE A 18 15.24 -1.58 -12.94
N VAL A 19 14.54 -1.71 -11.84
CA VAL A 19 13.07 -1.71 -11.78
C VAL A 19 12.61 -0.53 -10.96
N GLU A 20 11.39 -0.09 -11.18
CA GLU A 20 10.81 1.03 -10.43
C GLU A 20 10.48 0.60 -9.00
N ASP A 21 9.80 -0.54 -8.88
CA ASP A 21 9.32 -1.03 -7.60
C ASP A 21 10.33 -2.00 -6.99
N GLN A 22 10.99 -1.56 -5.94
CA GLN A 22 11.78 -2.40 -5.04
C GLN A 22 11.67 -1.84 -3.62
N VAL A 23 11.45 -2.72 -2.64
CA VAL A 23 11.24 -2.28 -1.26
C VAL A 23 11.72 -3.34 -0.26
N ASP A 24 12.26 -2.86 0.85
CA ASP A 24 12.42 -3.66 2.05
C ASP A 24 11.07 -3.67 2.82
N VAL A 25 10.43 -4.83 2.84
CA VAL A 25 9.22 -5.05 3.62
C VAL A 25 9.62 -5.23 5.07
N ALA A 26 9.22 -4.29 5.93
CA ALA A 26 9.55 -4.27 7.35
C ALA A 26 8.35 -4.68 8.22
N ALA A 27 8.64 -5.10 9.45
CA ALA A 27 7.62 -5.37 10.46
C ALA A 27 6.94 -4.07 10.89
N GLN A 28 5.60 -4.03 10.87
CA GLN A 28 4.83 -2.86 11.32
C GLN A 28 4.61 -2.84 12.84
N ARG A 29 4.94 -3.96 13.50
CA ARG A 29 4.90 -4.13 14.96
C ARG A 29 5.93 -5.17 15.40
N GLU A 30 6.24 -5.18 16.67
CA GLU A 30 7.03 -6.23 17.28
C GLU A 30 6.24 -7.53 17.47
N GLY A 31 6.91 -8.66 17.47
CA GLY A 31 6.31 -9.96 17.71
C GLY A 31 7.22 -11.13 17.29
N ILE A 32 6.76 -12.34 17.53
CA ILE A 32 7.43 -13.58 17.12
C ILE A 32 6.91 -13.98 15.75
N VAL A 33 7.79 -14.30 14.82
CA VAL A 33 7.41 -14.85 13.50
C VAL A 33 6.97 -16.29 13.67
N THR A 34 5.70 -16.56 13.44
CA THR A 34 5.14 -17.93 13.56
C THR A 34 5.29 -18.72 12.27
N GLN A 35 5.12 -18.07 11.13
CA GLN A 35 5.15 -18.73 9.82
C GLN A 35 5.81 -17.86 8.77
N ILE A 36 6.52 -18.51 7.85
CA ILE A 36 7.08 -17.92 6.64
C ILE A 36 6.45 -18.62 5.43
N MET A 37 5.89 -17.86 4.52
CA MET A 37 5.14 -18.38 3.35
C MET A 37 5.83 -18.05 2.03
N ALA A 38 6.86 -17.23 2.05
CA ALA A 38 7.61 -16.85 0.86
C ALA A 38 9.12 -16.99 1.08
N GLU A 39 9.75 -17.75 0.20
CA GLU A 39 11.20 -17.98 0.19
C GLU A 39 11.87 -17.12 -0.91
N PRO A 40 13.19 -16.86 -0.81
CA PRO A 40 13.93 -16.21 -1.87
C PRO A 40 13.73 -16.90 -3.22
N GLY A 41 13.46 -16.12 -4.27
CA GLY A 41 13.11 -16.62 -5.60
C GLY A 41 11.61 -16.86 -5.83
N THR A 42 10.78 -16.82 -4.80
CA THR A 42 9.32 -17.04 -4.95
C THR A 42 8.66 -15.84 -5.62
N PRO A 43 7.88 -16.04 -6.71
CA PRO A 43 7.03 -14.99 -7.26
C PRO A 43 5.87 -14.69 -6.32
N VAL A 44 5.57 -13.41 -6.13
CA VAL A 44 4.51 -12.94 -5.23
C VAL A 44 3.61 -11.93 -5.92
N LYS A 45 2.33 -11.92 -5.55
CA LYS A 45 1.34 -10.94 -5.99
C LYS A 45 1.19 -9.83 -4.96
N LYS A 46 0.72 -8.67 -5.37
CA LYS A 46 0.33 -7.58 -4.45
C LYS A 46 -0.66 -8.10 -3.39
N GLY A 47 -0.38 -7.82 -2.12
CA GLY A 47 -1.18 -8.25 -0.98
C GLY A 47 -0.94 -9.70 -0.55
N GLN A 48 -0.13 -10.48 -1.26
CA GLN A 48 0.20 -11.87 -0.88
C GLN A 48 0.94 -11.90 0.45
N LEU A 49 0.55 -12.83 1.31
CA LEU A 49 1.15 -13.04 2.63
C LEU A 49 2.57 -13.62 2.48
N LEU A 50 3.54 -12.97 3.12
CA LEU A 50 4.95 -13.37 3.14
C LEU A 50 5.33 -14.08 4.44
N ALA A 51 4.83 -13.55 5.56
CA ALA A 51 5.03 -14.09 6.90
C ALA A 51 3.89 -13.68 7.83
N MET A 52 3.77 -14.38 8.95
CA MET A 52 2.84 -14.06 10.04
C MET A 52 3.60 -13.92 11.35
N LEU A 53 3.23 -12.91 12.13
CA LEU A 53 3.60 -12.81 13.54
C LEU A 53 2.58 -13.52 14.42
N ASP A 54 2.92 -13.81 15.67
CA ASP A 54 1.98 -14.33 16.67
C ASP A 54 0.84 -13.33 16.89
N ASP A 55 -0.36 -13.75 16.56
CA ASP A 55 -1.57 -12.93 16.61
C ASP A 55 -2.59 -13.39 17.66
N ARG A 56 -2.25 -14.43 18.45
CA ARG A 56 -3.18 -15.07 19.40
C ARG A 56 -3.79 -14.08 20.39
N GLN A 57 -2.95 -13.23 20.98
CA GLN A 57 -3.42 -12.22 21.94
C GLN A 57 -4.35 -11.19 21.29
N ILE A 58 -3.93 -10.64 20.16
CA ILE A 58 -4.72 -9.64 19.44
C ILE A 58 -6.03 -10.21 18.91
N SER A 59 -6.02 -11.46 18.44
CA SER A 59 -7.24 -12.14 18.01
C SER A 59 -8.24 -12.29 19.16
N ALA A 60 -7.76 -12.67 20.35
CA ALA A 60 -8.61 -12.75 21.54
C ALA A 60 -9.16 -11.39 21.96
N ASP A 61 -8.32 -10.35 21.95
CA ASP A 61 -8.73 -8.97 22.28
C ASP A 61 -9.76 -8.44 21.27
N LEU A 62 -9.58 -8.74 19.99
CA LEU A 62 -10.53 -8.37 18.94
C LEU A 62 -11.88 -9.08 19.12
N ASP A 63 -11.86 -10.36 19.44
CA ASP A 63 -13.10 -11.11 19.68
C ASP A 63 -13.87 -10.58 20.91
N ALA A 64 -13.16 -10.17 21.96
CA ALA A 64 -13.74 -9.51 23.12
C ALA A 64 -14.35 -8.14 22.75
N ALA A 65 -13.65 -7.34 21.94
CA ALA A 65 -14.16 -6.05 21.46
C ALA A 65 -15.41 -6.23 20.58
N ARG A 66 -15.41 -7.21 19.69
CA ARG A 66 -16.59 -7.57 18.88
C ARG A 66 -17.80 -7.97 19.71
N ALA A 67 -17.57 -8.75 20.78
CA ALA A 67 -18.62 -9.11 21.71
C ALA A 67 -19.18 -7.87 22.41
N LYS A 68 -18.32 -6.92 22.82
CA LYS A 68 -18.73 -5.64 23.41
C LYS A 68 -19.55 -4.80 22.45
N THR A 69 -19.12 -4.67 21.20
CA THR A 69 -19.87 -3.95 20.14
C THR A 69 -21.27 -4.53 19.98
N ARG A 70 -21.38 -5.87 19.83
CA ARG A 70 -22.69 -6.54 19.71
C ARG A 70 -23.60 -6.33 20.92
N SER A 71 -23.04 -6.39 22.15
CA SER A 71 -23.79 -6.14 23.36
C SER A 71 -24.33 -4.71 23.39
N THR A 72 -23.47 -3.72 23.13
CA THR A 72 -23.87 -2.31 23.13
C THR A 72 -24.88 -1.99 22.02
N GLU A 73 -24.78 -2.67 20.87
CA GLU A 73 -25.77 -2.56 19.79
C GLU A 73 -27.15 -3.11 20.21
N ALA A 74 -27.17 -4.21 20.97
CA ALA A 74 -28.43 -4.74 21.53
C ALA A 74 -29.03 -3.79 22.57
N ASP A 75 -28.19 -3.20 23.43
CA ASP A 75 -28.62 -2.19 24.40
C ASP A 75 -29.23 -0.97 23.70
N LEU A 76 -28.59 -0.48 22.62
CA LEU A 76 -29.13 0.63 21.83
C LEU A 76 -30.52 0.32 21.28
N ARG A 77 -30.71 -0.88 20.70
CA ARG A 77 -32.04 -1.28 20.19
C ARG A 77 -33.10 -1.30 21.27
N ASN A 78 -32.76 -1.71 22.49
CA ASN A 78 -33.67 -1.71 23.63
C ASN A 78 -34.05 -0.27 24.01
N TRP A 79 -33.08 0.63 24.12
CA TRP A 79 -33.34 2.05 24.41
C TRP A 79 -34.14 2.74 23.30
N GLU A 80 -33.87 2.46 22.03
CA GLU A 80 -34.64 2.97 20.90
C GLU A 80 -36.10 2.49 20.94
N ALA A 81 -36.34 1.23 21.34
CA ALA A 81 -37.66 0.69 21.48
C ALA A 81 -38.44 1.36 22.64
N GLU A 82 -37.79 1.59 23.77
CA GLU A 82 -38.36 2.28 24.93
C GLU A 82 -38.68 3.75 24.60
N ALA A 83 -37.76 4.47 24.02
CA ALA A 83 -37.93 5.86 23.57
C ALA A 83 -39.13 5.99 22.61
N LYS A 84 -39.32 5.03 21.70
CA LYS A 84 -40.47 5.01 20.79
C LYS A 84 -41.82 4.83 21.52
N VAL A 85 -41.85 4.03 22.58
CA VAL A 85 -43.04 3.87 23.43
C VAL A 85 -43.35 5.18 24.14
N LEU A 86 -42.36 5.79 24.80
CA LEU A 86 -42.56 7.05 25.54
C LEU A 86 -42.92 8.22 24.63
N GLU A 87 -42.37 8.26 23.39
CA GLU A 87 -42.79 9.24 22.40
C GLU A 87 -44.26 9.07 21.98
N SER A 88 -44.73 7.82 21.84
CA SER A 88 -46.14 7.51 21.56
C SER A 88 -47.05 7.89 22.71
N ASP A 89 -46.60 7.68 23.95
CA ASP A 89 -47.32 8.07 25.15
C ASP A 89 -47.40 9.59 25.30
N TYR A 90 -46.31 10.31 25.01
CA TYR A 90 -46.34 11.77 24.96
C TYR A 90 -47.31 12.29 23.88
N ALA A 91 -47.27 11.72 22.67
CA ALA A 91 -48.19 12.10 21.60
C ALA A 91 -49.66 11.83 21.97
N ARG A 92 -49.93 10.77 22.75
CA ARG A 92 -51.27 10.48 23.28
C ARG A 92 -51.68 11.49 24.36
N ALA A 93 -50.77 11.79 25.29
CA ALA A 93 -50.96 12.81 26.32
C ALA A 93 -51.26 14.19 25.71
N GLN A 94 -50.56 14.54 24.63
CA GLN A 94 -50.81 15.80 23.89
C GLN A 94 -52.26 15.87 23.37
N LYS A 95 -52.77 14.80 22.75
CA LYS A 95 -54.17 14.74 22.27
C LYS A 95 -55.19 14.80 23.40
N MET A 96 -54.90 14.19 24.56
CA MET A 96 -55.76 14.23 25.73
C MET A 96 -55.79 15.63 26.38
N TRP A 97 -54.66 16.34 26.36
CA TRP A 97 -54.55 17.72 26.80
C TRP A 97 -55.37 18.65 25.88
N ASP A 98 -55.26 18.48 24.58
CA ASP A 98 -56.02 19.27 23.57
C ASP A 98 -57.55 19.06 23.72
N ALA A 99 -57.95 17.91 24.28
CA ALA A 99 -59.33 17.56 24.62
C ALA A 99 -59.74 17.93 26.08
N GLU A 100 -58.84 18.63 26.83
CA GLU A 100 -59.04 19.03 28.22
C GLU A 100 -59.26 17.86 29.22
N LEU A 101 -58.73 16.65 28.87
CA LEU A 101 -58.93 15.42 29.67
C LEU A 101 -57.82 15.16 30.69
N ILE A 102 -56.71 15.88 30.64
CA ILE A 102 -55.58 15.72 31.59
C ILE A 102 -55.09 17.06 32.11
N THR A 103 -54.30 17.01 33.21
CA THR A 103 -53.68 18.21 33.79
C THR A 103 -52.41 18.58 33.06
N LYS A 104 -51.98 19.84 33.17
CA LYS A 104 -50.72 20.33 32.65
C LYS A 104 -49.51 19.54 33.19
N GLU A 105 -49.56 19.20 34.47
CA GLU A 105 -48.53 18.39 35.14
C GLU A 105 -48.37 17.02 34.47
N GLN A 106 -49.48 16.35 34.14
CA GLN A 106 -49.47 15.06 33.47
C GLN A 106 -48.85 15.16 32.06
N LEU A 107 -49.17 16.20 31.31
CA LEU A 107 -48.56 16.44 30.00
C LEU A 107 -47.05 16.71 30.12
N GLU A 108 -46.64 17.60 31.02
CA GLU A 108 -45.24 17.92 31.23
C GLU A 108 -44.43 16.72 31.70
N HIS A 109 -45.00 15.85 32.52
CA HIS A 109 -44.37 14.60 32.95
C HIS A 109 -44.13 13.64 31.77
N ALA A 110 -45.15 13.46 30.91
CA ALA A 110 -45.00 12.62 29.71
C ALA A 110 -43.92 13.19 28.76
N ARG A 111 -43.91 14.51 28.58
CA ARG A 111 -42.91 15.19 27.78
C ARG A 111 -41.50 14.98 28.34
N TYR A 112 -41.32 15.23 29.64
CA TYR A 112 -40.04 15.07 30.30
C TYR A 112 -39.47 13.66 30.19
N LYS A 113 -40.33 12.63 30.35
CA LYS A 113 -39.93 11.23 30.15
C LYS A 113 -39.42 10.98 28.71
N ALA A 114 -40.21 11.40 27.71
CA ALA A 114 -39.83 11.21 26.30
C ALA A 114 -38.53 11.94 25.94
N GLU A 115 -38.32 13.15 26.50
CA GLU A 115 -37.08 13.90 26.28
C GLU A 115 -35.88 13.24 26.97
N SER A 116 -36.05 12.74 28.21
CA SER A 116 -34.99 12.04 28.96
C SER A 116 -34.49 10.81 28.20
N ASP A 117 -35.40 9.97 27.71
CA ASP A 117 -35.04 8.76 26.96
C ASP A 117 -34.33 9.05 25.64
N LYS A 118 -34.69 10.14 24.97
CA LYS A 118 -33.92 10.57 23.76
C LYS A 118 -32.43 10.85 24.07
N TRP A 119 -32.17 11.39 25.27
CA TRP A 119 -30.79 11.59 25.71
C TRP A 119 -30.09 10.28 26.07
N ASP A 120 -30.80 9.31 26.64
CA ASP A 120 -30.27 7.99 26.92
C ASP A 120 -29.95 7.23 25.64
N VAL A 121 -30.82 7.25 24.65
CA VAL A 121 -30.53 6.71 23.30
C VAL A 121 -29.27 7.33 22.75
N LYS A 122 -29.12 8.66 22.77
CA LYS A 122 -27.93 9.35 22.27
C LYS A 122 -26.66 8.95 23.04
N ARG A 123 -26.76 8.83 24.37
CA ARG A 123 -25.63 8.37 25.19
C ARG A 123 -25.19 6.96 24.81
N VAL A 124 -26.13 6.02 24.62
CA VAL A 124 -25.80 4.64 24.24
C VAL A 124 -25.27 4.58 22.81
N GLN A 125 -25.76 5.42 21.91
CA GLN A 125 -25.22 5.56 20.54
C GLN A 125 -23.76 6.00 20.54
N GLU A 126 -23.37 6.94 21.41
CA GLU A 126 -21.97 7.32 21.58
C GLU A 126 -21.11 6.18 22.16
N LEU A 127 -21.67 5.39 23.09
CA LEU A 127 -21.00 4.20 23.62
C LEU A 127 -20.77 3.15 22.51
N LEU A 128 -21.75 2.93 21.64
CA LEU A 128 -21.62 2.04 20.49
C LEU A 128 -20.52 2.54 19.53
N THR A 129 -20.52 3.83 19.23
CA THR A 129 -19.48 4.44 18.40
C THR A 129 -18.08 4.23 18.97
N ASN A 130 -17.91 4.36 20.28
CA ASN A 130 -16.64 4.11 20.96
C ASN A 130 -16.23 2.63 20.91
N ALA A 131 -17.19 1.71 21.12
CA ALA A 131 -16.93 0.27 21.00
C ALA A 131 -16.47 -0.11 19.58
N GLN A 132 -17.14 0.41 18.56
CA GLN A 132 -16.78 0.20 17.15
C GLN A 132 -15.38 0.75 16.80
N LYS A 133 -15.02 1.91 17.34
CA LYS A 133 -13.66 2.47 17.16
C LYS A 133 -12.60 1.59 17.80
N THR A 134 -12.88 1.03 18.99
CA THR A 134 -11.97 0.09 19.65
C THR A 134 -11.80 -1.19 18.84
N GLU A 135 -12.89 -1.77 18.38
CA GLU A 135 -12.89 -2.94 17.49
C GLU A 135 -12.04 -2.66 16.24
N ARG A 136 -12.29 -1.52 15.57
CA ARG A 136 -11.54 -1.13 14.38
C ARG A 136 -10.04 -0.94 14.64
N SER A 137 -9.67 -0.39 15.78
CA SER A 137 -8.26 -0.26 16.18
C SER A 137 -7.58 -1.63 16.30
N LEU A 138 -8.25 -2.60 16.93
CA LEU A 138 -7.73 -3.96 17.08
C LEU A 138 -7.66 -4.72 15.74
N GLU A 139 -8.59 -4.49 14.82
CA GLU A 139 -8.51 -5.03 13.47
C GLU A 139 -7.26 -4.52 12.72
N LEU A 140 -6.94 -3.24 12.84
CA LEU A 140 -5.73 -2.67 12.25
C LEU A 140 -4.47 -3.23 12.89
N GLU A 141 -4.47 -3.44 14.22
CA GLU A 141 -3.35 -4.08 14.90
C GLU A 141 -3.18 -5.56 14.48
N LEU A 142 -4.28 -6.29 14.29
CA LEU A 142 -4.25 -7.65 13.77
C LEU A 142 -3.72 -7.69 12.32
N GLU A 143 -4.09 -6.74 11.47
CA GLU A 143 -3.55 -6.69 10.10
C GLU A 143 -2.04 -6.44 10.08
N LYS A 144 -1.48 -5.71 11.05
CA LYS A 144 -0.03 -5.50 11.19
C LYS A 144 0.75 -6.77 11.55
N THR A 145 0.09 -7.83 12.03
CA THR A 145 0.75 -9.14 12.24
C THR A 145 0.97 -9.89 10.93
N ARG A 146 0.31 -9.47 9.86
CA ARG A 146 0.35 -10.11 8.54
C ARG A 146 1.28 -9.34 7.61
N ILE A 147 2.47 -9.88 7.41
CA ILE A 147 3.46 -9.27 6.54
C ILE A 147 3.12 -9.59 5.09
N ARG A 148 2.80 -8.56 4.28
CA ARG A 148 2.33 -8.73 2.90
C ARG A 148 3.23 -8.04 1.90
N ALA A 149 3.24 -8.56 0.66
CA ALA A 149 3.92 -7.94 -0.48
C ALA A 149 3.16 -6.67 -0.91
N PRO A 150 3.82 -5.50 -0.99
CA PRO A 150 3.17 -4.24 -1.38
C PRO A 150 2.82 -4.18 -2.87
N PHE A 151 3.53 -4.93 -3.70
CA PHE A 151 3.31 -5.05 -5.16
C PHE A 151 3.65 -6.46 -5.63
N GLY A 152 3.34 -6.76 -6.89
CA GLY A 152 3.69 -8.04 -7.52
C GLY A 152 5.14 -8.07 -7.98
N GLY A 153 5.86 -9.16 -7.70
CA GLY A 153 7.26 -9.28 -8.01
C GLY A 153 7.86 -10.61 -7.56
N VAL A 154 9.11 -10.58 -7.11
CA VAL A 154 9.83 -11.74 -6.57
C VAL A 154 10.46 -11.35 -5.24
N VAL A 155 10.46 -12.26 -4.29
CA VAL A 155 11.23 -12.12 -3.05
C VAL A 155 12.72 -12.29 -3.40
N ALA A 156 13.47 -11.19 -3.37
CA ALA A 156 14.91 -11.21 -3.67
C ALA A 156 15.71 -11.73 -2.46
N ARG A 157 15.33 -11.35 -1.25
CA ARG A 157 15.97 -11.78 0.00
C ARG A 157 14.96 -11.92 1.13
N ARG A 158 15.28 -12.79 2.07
CA ARG A 158 14.62 -12.96 3.35
C ARG A 158 15.64 -12.75 4.47
N TYR A 159 15.32 -11.93 5.45
CA TYR A 159 16.21 -11.57 6.55
C TYR A 159 15.81 -12.21 7.88
N VAL A 160 14.62 -12.84 7.96
CA VAL A 160 14.02 -13.35 9.19
C VAL A 160 13.73 -14.84 9.11
N ARG A 161 13.68 -15.52 10.24
CA ARG A 161 13.35 -16.96 10.36
C ARG A 161 12.10 -17.17 11.20
N ALA A 162 11.42 -18.28 10.99
CA ALA A 162 10.34 -18.70 11.87
C ALA A 162 10.89 -18.95 13.29
N GLY A 163 10.15 -18.49 14.30
CA GLY A 163 10.56 -18.52 15.70
C GLY A 163 11.38 -17.31 16.15
N GLU A 164 11.80 -16.44 15.25
CA GLU A 164 12.57 -15.25 15.57
C GLU A 164 11.66 -14.12 16.07
N THR A 165 12.15 -13.37 17.04
CA THR A 165 11.48 -12.14 17.52
C THR A 165 11.96 -10.98 16.71
N VAL A 166 11.00 -10.22 16.17
CA VAL A 166 11.27 -9.01 15.36
C VAL A 166 10.78 -7.76 16.07
N THR A 167 11.47 -6.67 15.83
CA THR A 167 11.10 -5.35 16.31
C THR A 167 10.35 -4.56 15.24
N ARG A 168 9.68 -3.49 15.65
CA ARG A 168 9.04 -2.58 14.68
C ARG A 168 10.10 -1.98 13.75
N ASP A 169 9.74 -1.82 12.47
CA ASP A 169 10.57 -1.29 11.38
C ASP A 169 11.79 -2.19 11.01
N GLU A 170 11.90 -3.37 11.58
CA GLU A 170 12.90 -4.36 11.21
C GLU A 170 12.62 -4.94 9.81
N ARG A 171 13.67 -5.01 8.97
CA ARG A 171 13.55 -5.54 7.61
C ARG A 171 13.37 -7.05 7.61
N LEU A 172 12.29 -7.52 6.99
CA LEU A 172 11.96 -8.94 6.94
C LEU A 172 12.20 -9.56 5.56
N PHE A 173 11.82 -8.84 4.51
CA PHE A 173 11.96 -9.28 3.12
C PHE A 173 12.41 -8.14 2.23
N TRP A 174 13.18 -8.45 1.21
CA TRP A 174 13.39 -7.56 0.08
C TRP A 174 12.59 -8.08 -1.11
N VAL A 175 11.61 -7.30 -1.55
CA VAL A 175 10.75 -7.60 -2.69
C VAL A 175 11.12 -6.68 -3.85
N THR A 176 11.28 -7.24 -5.04
CA THR A 176 11.62 -6.51 -6.26
C THR A 176 10.65 -6.86 -7.36
N ALA A 177 10.17 -5.88 -8.12
CA ALA A 177 9.44 -6.13 -9.35
C ALA A 177 10.35 -6.82 -10.38
N VAL A 178 9.75 -7.57 -11.30
CA VAL A 178 10.48 -8.19 -12.41
C VAL A 178 10.25 -7.46 -13.73
N SER A 179 9.27 -6.60 -13.78
CA SER A 179 8.91 -5.75 -14.93
C SER A 179 8.13 -4.52 -14.46
N PRO A 180 8.17 -3.41 -15.21
CA PRO A 180 9.00 -3.17 -16.39
C PRO A 180 10.48 -3.02 -16.03
N LEU A 181 11.37 -3.55 -16.88
CA LEU A 181 12.79 -3.34 -16.75
C LEU A 181 13.17 -2.02 -17.41
N ARG A 182 14.00 -1.25 -16.75
CA ARG A 182 14.50 0.05 -17.25
C ARG A 182 16.02 0.07 -17.20
N ILE A 183 16.64 0.77 -18.13
CA ILE A 183 18.05 1.07 -18.10
C ILE A 183 18.25 2.53 -17.72
N ARG A 184 19.13 2.79 -16.76
CA ARG A 184 19.54 4.13 -16.36
C ARG A 184 20.96 4.36 -16.88
N VAL A 185 21.13 5.36 -17.71
CA VAL A 185 22.43 5.70 -18.29
C VAL A 185 22.67 7.21 -18.20
N THR A 186 23.94 7.59 -18.18
CA THR A 186 24.36 8.98 -18.30
C THR A 186 24.97 9.20 -19.68
N LEU A 187 24.64 10.32 -20.31
CA LEU A 187 25.15 10.73 -21.61
C LEU A 187 25.76 12.13 -21.52
N PRO A 188 26.83 12.41 -22.25
CA PRO A 188 27.36 13.75 -22.38
C PRO A 188 26.33 14.72 -22.96
N GLU A 189 26.29 15.96 -22.48
CA GLU A 189 25.31 16.99 -22.87
C GLU A 189 25.20 17.18 -24.38
N LYS A 190 26.31 17.06 -25.12
CA LYS A 190 26.36 17.17 -26.59
C LYS A 190 25.40 16.22 -27.34
N PHE A 191 24.92 15.16 -26.66
CA PHE A 191 23.98 14.21 -27.24
C PHE A 191 22.51 14.55 -26.91
N LEU A 192 22.22 15.60 -26.09
CA LEU A 192 20.88 15.97 -25.67
C LEU A 192 19.94 16.22 -26.85
N GLY A 193 20.41 16.91 -27.90
CA GLY A 193 19.59 17.18 -29.08
C GLY A 193 19.18 15.96 -29.91
N ARG A 194 19.83 14.80 -29.65
CA ARG A 194 19.63 13.56 -30.41
C ARG A 194 18.67 12.58 -29.73
N ILE A 195 18.35 12.82 -28.46
CA ILE A 195 17.49 11.94 -27.68
C ILE A 195 16.24 12.71 -27.24
N LYS A 196 15.07 12.14 -27.55
CA LYS A 196 13.79 12.68 -27.15
C LYS A 196 12.98 11.62 -26.39
N VAL A 197 12.17 12.06 -25.45
CA VAL A 197 11.19 11.18 -24.80
C VAL A 197 10.32 10.52 -25.88
N GLY A 198 10.11 9.22 -25.76
CA GLY A 198 9.40 8.41 -26.74
C GLY A 198 10.32 7.79 -27.81
N GLY A 199 11.57 8.26 -27.96
CA GLY A 199 12.53 7.71 -28.92
C GLY A 199 12.90 6.26 -28.59
N VAL A 200 13.13 5.47 -29.64
CA VAL A 200 13.56 4.07 -29.53
C VAL A 200 15.08 3.99 -29.64
N VAL A 201 15.68 3.25 -28.74
CA VAL A 201 17.15 3.08 -28.65
C VAL A 201 17.51 1.59 -28.60
N ALA A 202 18.67 1.24 -29.17
CA ALA A 202 19.19 -0.11 -29.09
C ALA A 202 19.94 -0.33 -27.79
N VAL A 203 19.65 -1.45 -27.14
CA VAL A 203 20.30 -1.87 -25.89
C VAL A 203 20.91 -3.25 -26.09
N THR A 204 22.10 -3.46 -25.54
CA THR A 204 22.77 -4.76 -25.52
C THR A 204 23.16 -5.11 -24.09
N SER A 205 23.12 -6.39 -23.73
CA SER A 205 23.68 -6.83 -22.44
C SER A 205 25.19 -6.60 -22.43
N ALA A 206 25.76 -6.18 -21.31
CA ALA A 206 27.18 -6.04 -21.16
C ALA A 206 27.93 -7.41 -21.19
N GLU A 207 27.25 -8.46 -20.69
CA GLU A 207 27.79 -9.83 -20.63
C GLU A 207 27.59 -10.61 -21.93
N SER A 208 26.56 -10.29 -22.72
CA SER A 208 26.21 -10.97 -23.96
C SER A 208 25.88 -9.94 -25.05
N PRO A 209 26.89 -9.31 -25.67
CA PRO A 209 26.67 -8.23 -26.66
C PRO A 209 25.93 -8.64 -27.93
N GLU A 210 25.84 -9.93 -28.21
CA GLU A 210 25.07 -10.52 -29.33
C GLU A 210 23.56 -10.39 -29.10
N ASN A 211 23.12 -10.32 -27.82
CA ASN A 211 21.70 -10.16 -27.47
C ASN A 211 21.30 -8.69 -27.59
N LYS A 212 20.51 -8.40 -28.62
CA LYS A 212 19.98 -7.07 -28.90
C LYS A 212 18.59 -6.92 -28.32
N TYR A 213 18.39 -5.84 -27.61
CA TYR A 213 17.11 -5.43 -27.03
C TYR A 213 16.77 -4.04 -27.53
N THR A 214 15.51 -3.67 -27.42
CA THR A 214 15.05 -2.32 -27.69
C THR A 214 14.52 -1.68 -26.42
N ALA A 215 14.78 -0.38 -26.27
CA ALA A 215 14.21 0.39 -25.18
C ALA A 215 13.60 1.69 -25.72
N ARG A 216 12.58 2.17 -25.05
CA ARG A 216 11.96 3.46 -25.29
C ARG A 216 12.39 4.44 -24.22
N VAL A 217 12.89 5.58 -24.61
CA VAL A 217 13.23 6.66 -23.68
C VAL A 217 11.96 7.16 -23.02
N ILE A 218 11.86 7.04 -21.70
CA ILE A 218 10.71 7.49 -20.91
C ILE A 218 10.98 8.80 -20.19
N GLN A 219 12.28 9.07 -19.90
CA GLN A 219 12.67 10.30 -19.22
C GLN A 219 14.07 10.73 -19.67
N VAL A 220 14.24 12.03 -19.87
CA VAL A 220 15.50 12.72 -20.00
C VAL A 220 15.57 13.72 -18.85
N SER A 221 16.62 13.68 -18.04
CA SER A 221 16.77 14.61 -16.92
C SER A 221 16.71 16.06 -17.40
N PRO A 222 15.96 16.94 -16.75
CA PRO A 222 15.97 18.36 -17.07
C PRO A 222 17.21 19.08 -16.54
N VAL A 223 18.07 18.38 -15.79
CA VAL A 223 19.27 18.93 -15.15
C VAL A 223 20.49 18.23 -15.67
N VAL A 224 21.50 19.00 -16.09
CA VAL A 224 22.84 18.52 -16.40
C VAL A 224 23.64 18.49 -15.11
N ASP A 225 24.37 17.42 -14.86
CA ASP A 225 25.33 17.37 -13.76
C ASP A 225 26.56 18.22 -14.12
N PRO A 226 26.79 19.36 -13.44
CA PRO A 226 27.89 20.28 -13.79
C PRO A 226 29.27 19.71 -13.49
N SER A 227 29.36 18.64 -12.70
CA SER A 227 30.65 18.03 -12.37
C SER A 227 31.16 17.07 -13.47
N SER A 228 30.22 16.50 -14.24
CA SER A 228 30.53 15.48 -15.26
C SER A 228 30.08 15.87 -16.67
N ASP A 229 29.42 17.02 -16.85
CA ASP A 229 28.76 17.47 -18.09
C ASP A 229 27.88 16.38 -18.72
N THR A 230 27.15 15.64 -17.85
CA THR A 230 26.28 14.52 -18.27
C THR A 230 24.84 14.73 -17.89
N ILE A 231 23.97 14.06 -18.65
CA ILE A 231 22.53 14.03 -18.43
C ILE A 231 22.10 12.59 -18.18
N GLU A 232 21.29 12.38 -17.15
CA GLU A 232 20.70 11.08 -16.88
C GLU A 232 19.52 10.81 -17.82
N ILE A 233 19.48 9.60 -18.38
CA ILE A 233 18.40 9.10 -19.21
C ILE A 233 17.88 7.81 -18.65
N LEU A 234 16.57 7.70 -18.62
CA LEU A 234 15.83 6.49 -18.25
C LEU A 234 15.11 5.97 -19.50
N ALA A 235 15.41 4.74 -19.89
CA ALA A 235 14.72 4.08 -20.99
C ALA A 235 14.13 2.75 -20.53
N GLU A 236 12.88 2.50 -20.91
CA GLU A 236 12.14 1.29 -20.60
C GLU A 236 12.35 0.25 -21.68
N LEU A 237 12.79 -0.95 -21.30
CA LEU A 237 12.99 -2.06 -22.21
C LEU A 237 11.65 -2.53 -22.77
N THR A 238 11.59 -2.65 -24.08
CA THR A 238 10.36 -3.07 -24.80
C THR A 238 10.56 -4.42 -25.48
N GLY A 239 9.49 -5.20 -25.60
CA GLY A 239 9.53 -6.52 -26.24
C GLY A 239 10.06 -7.62 -25.30
N ARG A 240 10.80 -8.59 -25.87
CA ARG A 240 11.34 -9.72 -25.10
C ARG A 240 12.54 -9.27 -24.27
N THR A 241 12.39 -9.38 -22.96
CA THR A 241 13.46 -9.05 -21.97
C THR A 241 14.04 -10.31 -21.31
N SER A 242 13.78 -11.48 -21.89
CA SER A 242 14.27 -12.76 -21.37
C SER A 242 15.80 -12.75 -21.24
N GLY A 243 16.29 -13.20 -20.10
CA GLY A 243 17.72 -13.21 -19.80
C GLY A 243 18.23 -11.96 -19.08
N LEU A 244 17.46 -10.87 -19.05
CA LEU A 244 17.81 -9.68 -18.29
C LEU A 244 17.20 -9.72 -16.89
N LYS A 245 17.99 -9.28 -15.90
CA LYS A 245 17.55 -9.16 -14.51
C LYS A 245 17.91 -7.78 -13.96
N PRO A 246 17.14 -7.25 -13.00
CA PRO A 246 17.53 -6.07 -12.25
C PRO A 246 18.95 -6.25 -11.65
N GLY A 247 19.76 -5.20 -11.73
CA GLY A 247 21.15 -5.23 -11.27
C GLY A 247 22.18 -5.59 -12.34
N MET A 248 21.78 -6.19 -13.46
CA MET A 248 22.69 -6.40 -14.59
C MET A 248 23.11 -5.08 -15.25
N ARG A 249 24.27 -5.06 -15.90
CA ARG A 249 24.70 -3.94 -16.72
C ARG A 249 24.30 -4.13 -18.18
N ALA A 250 23.86 -3.05 -18.79
CA ALA A 250 23.57 -3.02 -20.22
C ALA A 250 24.14 -1.75 -20.85
N ASN A 251 24.35 -1.83 -22.14
CA ASN A 251 24.88 -0.75 -22.98
C ASN A 251 23.76 -0.22 -23.87
N LEU A 252 23.54 1.07 -23.83
CA LEU A 252 22.60 1.80 -24.68
C LEU A 252 23.40 2.50 -25.78
N ARG A 253 23.04 2.22 -27.03
CA ARG A 253 23.65 2.87 -28.18
C ARG A 253 22.80 4.02 -28.66
N VAL A 254 23.37 5.20 -28.67
CA VAL A 254 22.82 6.40 -29.31
C VAL A 254 23.44 6.52 -30.66
N SER A 255 22.67 6.26 -31.72
CA SER A 255 23.12 6.54 -33.08
C SER A 255 22.76 7.97 -33.46
N SER A 256 23.58 8.63 -34.27
CA SER A 256 23.12 9.78 -35.03
C SER A 256 21.96 9.31 -35.92
N ALA A 257 20.76 9.84 -35.74
CA ALA A 257 19.76 9.74 -36.78
C ALA A 257 20.31 10.39 -38.07
N PRO A 258 20.01 9.81 -39.22
CA PRO A 258 20.42 10.41 -40.49
C PRO A 258 19.84 11.79 -40.66
#